data_a6406d239483548e2d6b75513679fda4
#
_entry.id   a6406d239483548e2d6b75513679fda4
#
_cell.length_a   1.000
_cell.length_b   1.000
_cell.length_c   1.000
_cell.angle_alpha   90.00
_cell.angle_beta   90.00
_cell.angle_gamma   90.00
#
_symmetry.space_group_name_H-M   'P 1'
#
loop_
_entity.id
_entity.type
_entity.pdbx_description
1 polymer ?
#
loop_
_entity_poly.entity_id
_entity_poly.type
_entity_poly.pdbx_seq_one_letter_code
_entity_poly.pdbx_strand_id
1 'polypeptide(L)'
;MTGVSAAVVSYNTRELTLRCLRATEAAASADTALILVDNGSRDGTVEAVRAQCPRWRVLVLPDNPGYGAALNRAFAAFPGAFHLALNADVFLEPAALGTLCDFLARTPVSALAGPALVYPDGRPQPSAKRLPALGFAVAETLGVHALAPSSAAVRRFYYGDRVFDRPTAVEAVSGAAMLIRGDAYRAIGGFDEGFRMYFEETDLCRRLHAAGFEVTLVPEARAVHWHAASSRQTTVRQVEYYVSYVRFLTAHRGRAAGRLLAGTVAFSTALRMLGLVVKYPPVGARRTVLGEKLSACRRLLAALARPAPVRP
;
A
#
# COMPACT_ATOMS: atom_id res chain seq x y z
N MET A 1 2.76 19.76 -19.11
CA MET A 1 2.18 18.41 -19.15
C MET A 1 0.75 18.54 -18.69
N THR A 2 -0.19 18.29 -19.56
CA THR A 2 -1.64 18.29 -19.31
C THR A 2 -2.07 16.82 -19.31
N GLY A 3 -2.96 16.44 -18.40
CA GLY A 3 -3.56 15.11 -18.37
C GLY A 3 -3.18 14.25 -17.15
N VAL A 4 -3.91 13.15 -17.02
CA VAL A 4 -3.76 12.16 -15.95
C VAL A 4 -3.11 10.90 -16.49
N SER A 5 -2.12 10.36 -15.76
CA SER A 5 -1.60 9.00 -15.94
C SER A 5 -2.19 8.10 -14.86
N ALA A 6 -3.09 7.20 -15.24
CA ALA A 6 -3.72 6.24 -14.32
C ALA A 6 -3.04 4.88 -14.45
N ALA A 7 -2.36 4.44 -13.39
CA ALA A 7 -1.64 3.18 -13.34
C ALA A 7 -2.29 2.21 -12.34
N VAL A 8 -2.66 1.03 -12.81
CA VAL A 8 -3.14 -0.10 -12.00
C VAL A 8 -2.03 -1.14 -11.92
N VAL A 9 -1.65 -1.56 -10.71
CA VAL A 9 -0.65 -2.60 -10.51
C VAL A 9 -1.33 -3.93 -10.19
N SER A 10 -1.03 -4.97 -10.97
CA SER A 10 -1.62 -6.31 -10.86
C SER A 10 -0.58 -7.38 -10.62
N TYR A 11 -0.96 -8.41 -9.84
CA TYR A 11 -0.21 -9.65 -9.69
C TYR A 11 -1.13 -10.82 -9.34
N ASN A 12 -1.39 -11.72 -10.30
CA ASN A 12 -2.25 -12.89 -10.15
C ASN A 12 -3.66 -12.58 -9.61
N THR A 13 -4.32 -11.58 -10.19
CA THR A 13 -5.65 -11.09 -9.78
C THR A 13 -6.55 -10.80 -10.99
N ARG A 14 -6.52 -11.67 -12.02
CA ARG A 14 -7.15 -11.46 -13.32
C ARG A 14 -8.55 -10.87 -13.25
N GLU A 15 -9.49 -11.51 -12.55
CA GLU A 15 -10.89 -11.08 -12.53
C GLU A 15 -11.09 -9.71 -11.87
N LEU A 16 -10.38 -9.47 -10.76
CA LEU A 16 -10.43 -8.17 -10.09
C LEU A 16 -9.75 -7.09 -10.91
N THR A 17 -8.62 -7.42 -11.55
CA THR A 17 -7.94 -6.51 -12.47
C THR A 17 -8.89 -6.05 -13.57
N LEU A 18 -9.55 -6.95 -14.29
CA LEU A 18 -10.50 -6.59 -15.35
C LEU A 18 -11.63 -5.67 -14.84
N ARG A 19 -12.16 -5.94 -13.65
CA ARG A 19 -13.19 -5.09 -13.04
C ARG A 19 -12.63 -3.71 -12.65
N CYS A 20 -11.43 -3.65 -12.08
CA CYS A 20 -10.73 -2.42 -11.73
C CYS A 20 -10.50 -1.56 -12.98
N LEU A 21 -10.00 -2.15 -14.05
CA LEU A 21 -9.73 -1.44 -15.30
C LEU A 21 -11.01 -0.82 -15.89
N ARG A 22 -12.12 -1.56 -15.92
CA ARG A 22 -13.41 -1.05 -16.40
C ARG A 22 -13.94 0.10 -15.51
N ALA A 23 -13.86 -0.04 -14.19
CA ALA A 23 -14.30 1.01 -13.29
C ALA A 23 -13.42 2.28 -13.43
N THR A 24 -12.10 2.11 -13.57
CA THR A 24 -11.18 3.23 -13.79
C THR A 24 -11.42 3.89 -15.15
N GLU A 25 -11.66 3.12 -16.19
CA GLU A 25 -11.97 3.63 -17.53
C GLU A 25 -13.29 4.43 -17.56
N ALA A 26 -14.30 3.99 -16.81
CA ALA A 26 -15.57 4.71 -16.66
C ALA A 26 -15.44 6.04 -15.88
N ALA A 27 -14.44 6.14 -14.98
CA ALA A 27 -14.14 7.36 -14.23
C ALA A 27 -13.16 8.30 -14.96
N ALA A 28 -12.49 7.82 -16.02
CA ALA A 28 -11.43 8.52 -16.72
C ALA A 28 -11.97 9.42 -17.83
N SER A 29 -11.30 10.55 -18.08
CA SER A 29 -11.51 11.38 -19.26
C SER A 29 -10.85 10.76 -20.51
N ALA A 30 -11.18 11.29 -21.68
CA ALA A 30 -10.66 10.78 -22.96
C ALA A 30 -9.13 10.91 -23.09
N ASP A 31 -8.55 11.93 -22.49
CA ASP A 31 -7.11 12.23 -22.46
C ASP A 31 -6.33 11.54 -21.34
N THR A 32 -6.99 10.71 -20.53
CA THR A 32 -6.33 9.93 -19.47
C THR A 32 -5.50 8.80 -20.10
N ALA A 33 -4.20 8.76 -19.78
CA ALA A 33 -3.35 7.62 -20.11
C ALA A 33 -3.65 6.46 -19.15
N LEU A 34 -4.20 5.36 -19.67
CA LEU A 34 -4.56 4.16 -18.90
C LEU A 34 -3.44 3.11 -19.02
N ILE A 35 -2.85 2.73 -17.89
CA ILE A 35 -1.68 1.86 -17.81
C ILE A 35 -1.97 0.70 -16.85
N LEU A 36 -1.89 -0.54 -17.34
CA LEU A 36 -1.74 -1.72 -16.49
C LEU A 36 -0.25 -2.01 -16.31
N VAL A 37 0.21 -2.13 -15.07
CA VAL A 37 1.52 -2.70 -14.76
C VAL A 37 1.31 -4.09 -14.18
N ASP A 38 1.67 -5.10 -14.96
CA ASP A 38 1.60 -6.49 -14.53
C ASP A 38 2.94 -6.92 -13.93
N ASN A 39 2.93 -7.28 -12.66
CA ASN A 39 4.11 -7.69 -11.89
C ASN A 39 4.47 -9.18 -12.09
N GLY A 40 4.31 -9.72 -13.30
CA GLY A 40 4.65 -11.08 -13.66
C GLY A 40 3.57 -12.09 -13.29
N SER A 41 2.31 -11.77 -13.58
CA SER A 41 1.17 -12.70 -13.40
C SER A 41 1.30 -13.95 -14.27
N ARG A 42 0.75 -15.06 -13.77
CA ARG A 42 0.74 -16.37 -14.44
C ARG A 42 -0.69 -16.94 -14.58
N ASP A 43 -1.70 -16.12 -14.32
CA ASP A 43 -3.12 -16.48 -14.32
C ASP A 43 -3.85 -16.05 -15.61
N GLY A 44 -3.11 -15.62 -16.64
CA GLY A 44 -3.68 -15.11 -17.89
C GLY A 44 -4.19 -13.67 -17.82
N THR A 45 -3.76 -12.90 -16.82
CA THR A 45 -4.14 -11.47 -16.65
C THR A 45 -3.78 -10.67 -17.90
N VAL A 46 -2.53 -10.77 -18.37
CA VAL A 46 -2.01 -9.95 -19.49
C VAL A 46 -2.80 -10.22 -20.78
N GLU A 47 -3.02 -11.49 -21.11
CA GLU A 47 -3.75 -11.93 -22.29
C GLU A 47 -5.21 -11.42 -22.24
N ALA A 48 -5.85 -11.57 -21.09
CA ALA A 48 -7.23 -11.12 -20.89
C ALA A 48 -7.37 -9.61 -21.04
N VAL A 49 -6.44 -8.82 -20.51
CA VAL A 49 -6.46 -7.36 -20.60
C VAL A 49 -6.24 -6.91 -22.06
N ARG A 50 -5.27 -7.49 -22.77
CA ARG A 50 -5.05 -7.18 -24.18
C ARG A 50 -6.26 -7.46 -25.05
N ALA A 51 -7.01 -8.52 -24.75
CA ALA A 51 -8.21 -8.91 -25.49
C ALA A 51 -9.45 -8.05 -25.16
N GLN A 52 -9.62 -7.65 -23.89
CA GLN A 52 -10.86 -7.06 -23.40
C GLN A 52 -10.79 -5.57 -23.07
N CYS A 53 -9.59 -5.00 -22.94
CA CYS A 53 -9.36 -3.62 -22.52
C CYS A 53 -8.40 -2.90 -23.49
N PRO A 54 -8.77 -2.67 -24.74
CA PRO A 54 -7.86 -2.20 -25.81
C PRO A 54 -7.32 -0.77 -25.57
N ARG A 55 -7.96 0.05 -24.74
CA ARG A 55 -7.47 1.37 -24.37
C ARG A 55 -6.29 1.32 -23.41
N TRP A 56 -6.06 0.17 -22.73
CA TRP A 56 -5.04 0.05 -21.70
C TRP A 56 -3.68 -0.34 -22.30
N ARG A 57 -2.66 0.41 -21.94
CA ARG A 57 -1.27 0.08 -22.22
C ARG A 57 -0.77 -0.89 -21.16
N VAL A 58 -0.15 -1.99 -21.58
CA VAL A 58 0.29 -3.05 -20.67
C VAL A 58 1.81 -3.05 -20.56
N LEU A 59 2.31 -2.78 -19.35
CA LEU A 59 3.72 -2.95 -18.97
C LEU A 59 3.86 -4.25 -18.19
N VAL A 60 4.69 -5.18 -18.66
CA VAL A 60 4.94 -6.46 -17.97
C VAL A 60 6.31 -6.40 -17.28
N LEU A 61 6.32 -6.67 -15.98
CA LEU A 61 7.51 -6.71 -15.13
C LEU A 61 7.69 -8.12 -14.57
N PRO A 62 8.55 -8.97 -15.18
CA PRO A 62 8.62 -10.39 -14.85
C PRO A 62 9.11 -10.68 -13.43
N ASP A 63 9.90 -9.77 -12.85
CA ASP A 63 10.60 -10.00 -11.57
C ASP A 63 9.81 -9.53 -10.34
N ASN A 64 8.57 -9.06 -10.51
CA ASN A 64 7.74 -8.51 -9.43
C ASN A 64 8.54 -7.56 -8.51
N PRO A 65 8.95 -6.39 -8.97
CA PRO A 65 9.80 -5.49 -8.19
C PRO A 65 9.07 -4.82 -7.01
N GLY A 66 7.77 -5.04 -6.87
CA GLY A 66 6.90 -4.42 -5.88
C GLY A 66 6.04 -3.29 -6.43
N TYR A 67 5.15 -2.77 -5.58
CA TYR A 67 4.13 -1.79 -5.98
C TYR A 67 4.74 -0.44 -6.36
N GLY A 68 5.56 0.14 -5.51
CA GLY A 68 6.18 1.45 -5.74
C GLY A 68 7.08 1.47 -6.98
N ALA A 69 7.91 0.43 -7.16
CA ALA A 69 8.77 0.30 -8.34
C ALA A 69 7.98 0.14 -9.64
N ALA A 70 6.86 -0.58 -9.60
CA ALA A 70 5.95 -0.71 -10.75
C ALA A 70 5.36 0.64 -11.14
N LEU A 71 4.89 1.42 -10.18
CA LEU A 71 4.35 2.77 -10.40
C LEU A 71 5.42 3.74 -10.91
N ASN A 72 6.65 3.70 -10.36
CA ASN A 72 7.75 4.52 -10.87
C ASN A 72 7.97 4.28 -12.37
N ARG A 73 7.98 3.03 -12.82
CA ARG A 73 8.14 2.69 -14.25
C ARG A 73 6.97 3.17 -15.10
N ALA A 74 5.72 3.03 -14.61
CA ALA A 74 4.55 3.53 -15.31
C ALA A 74 4.59 5.05 -15.49
N PHE A 75 4.87 5.79 -14.42
CA PHE A 75 4.85 7.25 -14.45
C PHE A 75 6.07 7.86 -15.15
N ALA A 76 7.19 7.16 -15.20
CA ALA A 76 8.32 7.53 -16.05
C ALA A 76 8.02 7.34 -17.54
N ALA A 77 7.37 6.23 -17.92
CA ALA A 77 7.00 5.95 -19.29
C ALA A 77 5.84 6.84 -19.81
N PHE A 78 4.94 7.23 -18.91
CA PHE A 78 3.75 8.03 -19.23
C PHE A 78 3.61 9.19 -18.22
N PRO A 79 4.42 10.24 -18.36
CA PRO A 79 4.37 11.38 -17.44
C PRO A 79 3.08 12.20 -17.63
N GLY A 80 2.48 12.62 -16.53
CA GLY A 80 1.28 13.46 -16.49
C GLY A 80 1.39 14.61 -15.52
N ALA A 81 0.41 15.54 -15.56
CA ALA A 81 0.24 16.56 -14.52
C ALA A 81 -0.19 15.91 -13.20
N PHE A 82 -0.97 14.83 -13.29
CA PHE A 82 -1.38 14.00 -12.16
C PHE A 82 -1.10 12.53 -12.43
N HIS A 83 -0.77 11.79 -11.38
CA HIS A 83 -0.52 10.36 -11.38
C HIS A 83 -1.52 9.66 -10.47
N LEU A 84 -2.42 8.87 -11.03
CA LEU A 84 -3.33 8.02 -10.28
C LEU A 84 -2.69 6.65 -10.08
N ALA A 85 -2.44 6.29 -8.83
CA ALA A 85 -1.92 4.99 -8.41
C ALA A 85 -3.06 4.15 -7.82
N LEU A 86 -3.28 2.94 -8.36
CA LEU A 86 -4.37 2.04 -7.96
C LEU A 86 -3.90 0.61 -7.74
N ASN A 87 -4.44 -0.03 -6.71
CA ASN A 87 -4.43 -1.48 -6.60
C ASN A 87 -5.44 -2.12 -7.57
N ALA A 88 -5.16 -3.34 -8.03
CA ALA A 88 -6.04 -4.07 -8.95
C ALA A 88 -7.38 -4.54 -8.35
N ASP A 89 -7.61 -4.33 -7.05
CA ASP A 89 -8.84 -4.66 -6.31
C ASP A 89 -9.61 -3.42 -5.83
N VAL A 90 -9.33 -2.26 -6.44
CA VAL A 90 -10.04 -0.99 -6.19
C VAL A 90 -10.94 -0.65 -7.36
N PHE A 91 -12.17 -0.27 -7.07
CA PHE A 91 -13.17 0.15 -8.07
C PHE A 91 -13.60 1.58 -7.78
N LEU A 92 -13.13 2.50 -8.62
CA LEU A 92 -13.51 3.92 -8.51
C LEU A 92 -15.00 4.10 -8.83
N GLU A 93 -15.68 4.96 -8.06
CA GLU A 93 -16.98 5.50 -8.49
C GLU A 93 -16.76 6.45 -9.69
N PRO A 94 -17.75 6.59 -10.60
CA PRO A 94 -17.54 7.33 -11.86
C PRO A 94 -17.05 8.78 -11.69
N ALA A 95 -17.47 9.49 -10.66
CA ALA A 95 -17.06 10.87 -10.40
C ALA A 95 -15.70 10.97 -9.64
N ALA A 96 -15.19 9.87 -9.09
CA ALA A 96 -14.10 9.92 -8.11
C ALA A 96 -12.82 10.54 -8.68
N LEU A 97 -12.40 10.16 -9.88
CA LEU A 97 -11.17 10.69 -10.48
C LEU A 97 -11.30 12.19 -10.78
N GLY A 98 -12.43 12.63 -11.37
CA GLY A 98 -12.70 14.04 -11.62
C GLY A 98 -12.68 14.87 -10.33
N THR A 99 -13.33 14.39 -9.26
CA THR A 99 -13.36 15.04 -7.95
C THR A 99 -11.95 15.21 -7.37
N LEU A 100 -11.10 14.18 -7.45
CA LEU A 100 -9.71 14.26 -6.98
C LEU A 100 -8.87 15.24 -7.81
N CYS A 101 -9.03 15.24 -9.15
CA CYS A 101 -8.34 16.14 -10.05
C CYS A 101 -8.72 17.61 -9.76
N ASP A 102 -10.02 17.88 -9.65
CA ASP A 102 -10.55 19.20 -9.35
C ASP A 102 -10.07 19.71 -7.98
N PHE A 103 -10.03 18.84 -6.98
CA PHE A 103 -9.49 19.18 -5.67
C PHE A 103 -8.03 19.57 -5.76
N LEU A 104 -7.16 18.73 -6.33
CA LEU A 104 -5.73 19.04 -6.44
C LEU A 104 -5.46 20.27 -7.33
N ALA A 105 -6.25 20.48 -8.38
CA ALA A 105 -6.11 21.67 -9.23
C ALA A 105 -6.37 22.97 -8.46
N ARG A 106 -7.36 22.97 -7.55
CA ARG A 106 -7.73 24.14 -6.73
C ARG A 106 -6.92 24.29 -5.44
N THR A 107 -6.15 23.26 -5.04
CA THR A 107 -5.44 23.24 -3.75
C THR A 107 -3.93 22.97 -3.97
N PRO A 108 -3.15 23.98 -4.39
CA PRO A 108 -1.72 23.81 -4.75
C PRO A 108 -0.85 23.30 -3.60
N VAL A 109 -1.20 23.56 -2.35
CA VAL A 109 -0.48 23.06 -1.17
C VAL A 109 -0.61 21.54 -1.01
N SER A 110 -1.70 20.94 -1.51
CA SER A 110 -1.91 19.49 -1.47
C SER A 110 -1.24 18.84 -2.68
N ALA A 111 -0.29 17.95 -2.43
CA ALA A 111 0.40 17.19 -3.47
C ALA A 111 -0.18 15.79 -3.70
N LEU A 112 -0.98 15.28 -2.76
CA LEU A 112 -1.59 13.97 -2.84
C LEU A 112 -3.01 13.99 -2.26
N ALA A 113 -3.94 13.41 -3.01
CA ALA A 113 -5.32 13.24 -2.60
C ALA A 113 -5.72 11.75 -2.64
N GLY A 114 -6.34 11.26 -1.56
CA GLY A 114 -6.91 9.91 -1.49
C GLY A 114 -8.44 9.95 -1.39
N PRO A 115 -9.16 9.01 -2.01
CA PRO A 115 -10.61 8.89 -1.87
C PRO A 115 -11.02 8.24 -0.55
N ALA A 116 -12.28 8.40 -0.16
CA ALA A 116 -12.90 7.56 0.86
C ALA A 116 -13.07 6.14 0.31
N LEU A 117 -12.50 5.16 1.02
CA LEU A 117 -12.63 3.75 0.70
C LEU A 117 -13.80 3.14 1.47
N VAL A 118 -14.52 2.25 0.79
CA VAL A 118 -15.56 1.43 1.41
C VAL A 118 -15.30 -0.06 1.10
N TYR A 119 -15.78 -0.92 2.00
CA TYR A 119 -15.83 -2.35 1.72
C TYR A 119 -16.93 -2.66 0.69
N PRO A 120 -16.91 -3.86 0.05
CA PRO A 120 -17.98 -4.26 -0.89
C PRO A 120 -19.40 -4.25 -0.29
N ASP A 121 -19.52 -4.34 1.01
CA ASP A 121 -20.79 -4.25 1.74
C ASP A 121 -21.20 -2.80 2.08
N GLY A 122 -20.45 -1.80 1.61
CA GLY A 122 -20.70 -0.37 1.82
C GLY A 122 -20.19 0.20 3.15
N ARG A 123 -19.69 -0.63 4.07
CA ARG A 123 -19.10 -0.12 5.33
C ARG A 123 -17.85 0.70 5.06
N PRO A 124 -17.63 1.81 5.79
CA PRO A 124 -16.40 2.59 5.68
C PRO A 124 -15.17 1.75 5.97
N GLN A 125 -14.13 1.97 5.15
CA GLN A 125 -12.81 1.38 5.35
C GLN A 125 -11.82 2.47 5.80
N PRO A 126 -10.85 2.18 6.70
CA PRO A 126 -9.81 3.15 7.04
C PRO A 126 -9.07 3.65 5.80
N SER A 127 -9.35 4.88 5.40
CA SER A 127 -8.80 5.51 4.18
C SER A 127 -7.60 6.40 4.48
N ALA A 128 -7.41 6.77 5.75
CA ALA A 128 -6.29 7.56 6.26
C ALA A 128 -5.71 6.93 7.52
N LYS A 129 -4.44 7.20 7.77
CA LYS A 129 -3.72 6.79 8.97
C LYS A 129 -2.68 7.83 9.37
N ARG A 130 -2.27 7.82 10.63
CA ARG A 130 -1.12 8.61 11.07
C ARG A 130 0.19 7.96 10.65
N LEU A 131 1.25 8.75 10.61
CA LEU A 131 2.60 8.21 10.48
C LEU A 131 2.97 7.47 11.78
N PRO A 132 3.47 6.24 11.70
CA PRO A 132 3.69 5.43 12.88
C PRO A 132 4.81 5.99 13.76
N ALA A 133 4.49 6.20 15.04
CA ALA A 133 5.47 6.49 16.07
C ALA A 133 6.13 5.19 16.55
N LEU A 134 7.38 5.29 17.03
CA LEU A 134 8.13 4.12 17.52
C LEU A 134 7.38 3.34 18.61
N GLY A 135 6.79 4.04 19.58
CA GLY A 135 6.02 3.38 20.64
C GLY A 135 4.80 2.62 20.13
N PHE A 136 4.10 3.17 19.12
CA PHE A 136 3.00 2.48 18.44
C PHE A 136 3.49 1.21 17.71
N ALA A 137 4.61 1.30 17.00
CA ALA A 137 5.21 0.18 16.27
C ALA A 137 5.62 -0.98 17.21
N VAL A 138 6.21 -0.65 18.34
CA VAL A 138 6.60 -1.63 19.38
C VAL A 138 5.35 -2.30 19.97
N ALA A 139 4.34 -1.53 20.37
CA ALA A 139 3.10 -2.06 20.94
C ALA A 139 2.34 -2.96 19.95
N GLU A 140 2.27 -2.56 18.67
CA GLU A 140 1.68 -3.35 17.59
C GLU A 140 2.43 -4.68 17.40
N THR A 141 3.76 -4.64 17.34
CA THR A 141 4.60 -5.83 17.16
C THR A 141 4.47 -6.83 18.32
N LEU A 142 4.30 -6.33 19.54
CA LEU A 142 4.05 -7.14 20.73
C LEU A 142 2.62 -7.66 20.84
N GLY A 143 1.74 -7.28 19.89
CA GLY A 143 0.34 -7.74 19.85
C GLY A 143 -0.58 -6.98 20.82
N VAL A 144 -0.12 -5.89 21.45
CA VAL A 144 -0.94 -5.09 22.38
C VAL A 144 -2.22 -4.58 21.70
N HIS A 145 -2.12 -4.16 20.43
CA HIS A 145 -3.27 -3.68 19.66
C HIS A 145 -4.31 -4.80 19.37
N ALA A 146 -3.87 -6.05 19.26
CA ALA A 146 -4.79 -7.18 19.09
C ALA A 146 -5.57 -7.50 20.38
N LEU A 147 -5.00 -7.20 21.54
CA LEU A 147 -5.68 -7.35 22.83
C LEU A 147 -6.68 -6.23 23.11
N ALA A 148 -6.46 -5.04 22.52
CA ALA A 148 -7.30 -3.87 22.71
C ALA A 148 -7.53 -3.12 21.36
N PRO A 149 -8.22 -3.74 20.38
CA PRO A 149 -8.38 -3.19 19.02
C PRO A 149 -9.17 -1.89 18.99
N SER A 150 -10.04 -1.65 19.96
CA SER A 150 -10.82 -0.42 20.13
C SER A 150 -10.18 0.59 21.08
N SER A 151 -8.91 0.42 21.45
CA SER A 151 -8.20 1.37 22.31
C SER A 151 -8.09 2.76 21.69
N ALA A 152 -7.97 3.79 22.51
CA ALA A 152 -7.80 5.17 22.06
C ALA A 152 -6.57 5.33 21.15
N ALA A 153 -5.50 4.58 21.40
CA ALA A 153 -4.28 4.60 20.59
C ALA A 153 -4.54 4.09 19.17
N VAL A 154 -5.22 2.94 19.02
CA VAL A 154 -5.57 2.36 17.72
C VAL A 154 -6.55 3.25 16.97
N ARG A 155 -7.63 3.70 17.64
CA ARG A 155 -8.58 4.66 17.04
C ARG A 155 -7.87 5.92 16.56
N ARG A 156 -7.02 6.52 17.40
CA ARG A 156 -6.27 7.73 17.04
C ARG A 156 -5.36 7.49 15.82
N PHE A 157 -4.71 6.33 15.72
CA PHE A 157 -3.83 6.00 14.60
C PHE A 157 -4.58 5.96 13.26
N TYR A 158 -5.77 5.36 13.23
CA TYR A 158 -6.60 5.25 12.03
C TYR A 158 -7.65 6.37 11.90
N TYR A 159 -7.52 7.47 12.63
CA TYR A 159 -8.51 8.55 12.66
C TYR A 159 -9.95 8.07 12.97
N GLY A 160 -10.10 6.96 13.68
CA GLY A 160 -11.41 6.41 14.03
C GLY A 160 -12.19 7.22 15.07
N ASP A 161 -11.62 8.33 15.53
CA ASP A 161 -12.23 9.37 16.35
C ASP A 161 -12.78 10.55 15.53
N ARG A 162 -12.68 10.48 14.20
CA ARG A 162 -13.11 11.55 13.27
C ARG A 162 -14.07 11.02 12.21
N VAL A 163 -15.03 11.86 11.86
CA VAL A 163 -15.82 11.71 10.63
C VAL A 163 -15.24 12.67 9.60
N PHE A 164 -14.97 12.16 8.41
CA PHE A 164 -14.50 12.95 7.29
C PHE A 164 -15.69 13.32 6.40
N ASP A 165 -16.21 14.53 6.56
CA ASP A 165 -17.33 15.09 5.80
C ASP A 165 -16.88 16.11 4.74
N ARG A 166 -15.60 16.47 4.75
CA ARG A 166 -14.98 17.42 3.83
C ARG A 166 -13.50 17.09 3.62
N PRO A 167 -12.86 17.62 2.55
CA PRO A 167 -11.41 17.45 2.34
C PRO A 167 -10.62 17.83 3.58
N THR A 168 -9.81 16.89 4.06
CA THR A 168 -9.10 17.04 5.33
C THR A 168 -7.65 16.60 5.17
N ALA A 169 -6.71 17.49 5.59
CA ALA A 169 -5.29 17.14 5.65
C ALA A 169 -5.05 16.01 6.66
N VAL A 170 -4.32 14.98 6.22
CA VAL A 170 -4.00 13.78 6.99
C VAL A 170 -2.52 13.46 6.87
N GLU A 171 -2.00 12.63 7.78
CA GLU A 171 -0.58 12.27 7.74
C GLU A 171 -0.25 11.27 6.62
N ALA A 172 -1.15 10.34 6.33
CA ALA A 172 -1.05 9.44 5.17
C ALA A 172 -2.43 8.92 4.77
N VAL A 173 -2.63 8.66 3.47
CA VAL A 173 -3.79 7.94 2.94
C VAL A 173 -3.45 6.50 2.65
N SER A 174 -4.46 5.68 2.36
CA SER A 174 -4.28 4.31 1.91
C SER A 174 -3.61 4.26 0.53
N GLY A 175 -2.61 3.39 0.37
CA GLY A 175 -1.96 3.11 -0.91
C GLY A 175 -2.85 2.42 -1.94
N ALA A 176 -4.08 2.05 -1.57
CA ALA A 176 -5.02 1.39 -2.46
C ALA A 176 -5.47 2.31 -3.63
N ALA A 177 -5.62 3.62 -3.35
CA ALA A 177 -5.96 4.62 -4.35
C ALA A 177 -5.39 5.99 -3.97
N MET A 178 -4.56 6.57 -4.84
CA MET A 178 -3.91 7.87 -4.61
C MET A 178 -3.81 8.65 -5.93
N LEU A 179 -4.24 9.90 -5.92
CA LEU A 179 -3.92 10.84 -7.00
C LEU A 179 -2.81 11.78 -6.52
N ILE A 180 -1.73 11.89 -7.27
CA ILE A 180 -0.50 12.57 -6.89
C ILE A 180 -0.17 13.64 -7.94
N ARG A 181 0.22 14.84 -7.54
CA ARG A 181 0.77 15.83 -8.46
C ARG A 181 2.07 15.32 -9.08
N GLY A 182 2.16 15.38 -10.40
CA GLY A 182 3.33 14.90 -11.13
C GLY A 182 4.61 15.70 -10.85
N ASP A 183 4.52 17.01 -10.60
CA ASP A 183 5.64 17.86 -10.22
C ASP A 183 6.16 17.53 -8.81
N ALA A 184 5.27 17.42 -7.82
CA ALA A 184 5.61 17.04 -6.46
C ALA A 184 6.18 15.62 -6.41
N TYR A 185 5.60 14.66 -7.16
CA TYR A 185 6.10 13.30 -7.29
C TYR A 185 7.54 13.26 -7.79
N ARG A 186 7.85 14.03 -8.84
CA ARG A 186 9.22 14.13 -9.39
C ARG A 186 10.17 14.81 -8.42
N ALA A 187 9.72 15.87 -7.75
CA ALA A 187 10.55 16.63 -6.81
C ALA A 187 11.08 15.77 -5.66
N ILE A 188 10.28 14.80 -5.19
CA ILE A 188 10.69 13.86 -4.12
C ILE A 188 11.32 12.57 -4.67
N GLY A 189 11.48 12.43 -6.00
CA GLY A 189 12.06 11.25 -6.65
C GLY A 189 11.18 10.01 -6.67
N GLY A 190 9.84 10.16 -6.64
CA GLY A 190 8.87 9.07 -6.72
C GLY A 190 8.85 8.16 -5.48
N PHE A 191 8.37 6.92 -5.65
CA PHE A 191 8.41 5.91 -4.60
C PHE A 191 9.85 5.45 -4.30
N ASP A 192 10.15 5.16 -3.03
CA ASP A 192 11.39 4.44 -2.68
C ASP A 192 11.24 2.95 -3.01
N GLU A 193 11.96 2.48 -4.02
CA GLU A 193 11.93 1.09 -4.51
C GLU A 193 12.49 0.06 -3.51
N GLY A 194 13.08 0.53 -2.42
CA GLY A 194 13.48 -0.34 -1.31
C GLY A 194 12.30 -0.88 -0.50
N PHE A 195 11.10 -0.33 -0.67
CA PHE A 195 9.85 -0.90 -0.15
C PHE A 195 9.23 -1.79 -1.23
N ARG A 196 9.32 -3.09 -1.06
CA ARG A 196 8.72 -4.02 -2.00
C ARG A 196 7.20 -4.10 -1.86
N MET A 197 6.72 -4.10 -0.61
CA MET A 197 5.30 -4.12 -0.24
C MET A 197 5.14 -3.52 1.15
N TYR A 198 4.07 -2.74 1.34
CA TYR A 198 3.76 -1.98 2.56
C TYR A 198 4.75 -0.85 2.86
N PHE A 199 4.25 0.21 3.44
CA PHE A 199 4.96 1.44 3.81
C PHE A 199 5.50 2.28 2.64
N GLU A 200 5.43 1.83 1.38
CA GLU A 200 5.82 2.64 0.23
C GLU A 200 4.99 3.91 0.10
N GLU A 201 3.67 3.83 0.31
CA GLU A 201 2.77 4.97 0.33
C GLU A 201 2.95 5.83 1.59
N THR A 202 3.23 5.20 2.72
CA THR A 202 3.49 5.88 3.99
C THR A 202 4.80 6.69 3.93
N ASP A 203 5.83 6.12 3.32
CA ASP A 203 7.10 6.77 3.03
C ASP A 203 6.91 7.94 2.04
N LEU A 204 6.16 7.73 0.96
CA LEU A 204 5.83 8.77 -0.01
C LEU A 204 5.14 9.96 0.69
N CYS A 205 4.10 9.71 1.49
CA CYS A 205 3.39 10.74 2.25
C CYS A 205 4.34 11.48 3.20
N ARG A 206 5.20 10.76 3.91
CA ARG A 206 6.19 11.36 4.82
C ARG A 206 7.16 12.28 4.09
N ARG A 207 7.64 11.88 2.89
CA ARG A 207 8.54 12.71 2.07
C ARG A 207 7.85 13.91 1.46
N LEU A 208 6.58 13.80 1.07
CA LEU A 208 5.76 14.94 0.64
C LEU A 208 5.62 15.98 1.77
N HIS A 209 5.31 15.55 2.99
CA HIS A 209 5.28 16.45 4.15
C HIS A 209 6.63 17.12 4.42
N ALA A 210 7.73 16.37 4.31
CA ALA A 210 9.07 16.93 4.49
C ALA A 210 9.43 17.97 3.41
N ALA A 211 8.84 17.87 2.23
CA ALA A 211 8.96 18.84 1.13
C ALA A 211 7.96 20.01 1.24
N GLY A 212 7.18 20.10 2.33
CA GLY A 212 6.24 21.21 2.59
C GLY A 212 4.85 21.02 1.97
N PHE A 213 4.54 19.87 1.41
CA PHE A 213 3.23 19.57 0.85
C PHE A 213 2.27 18.94 1.85
N GLU A 214 0.98 19.08 1.58
CA GLU A 214 -0.07 18.37 2.28
C GLU A 214 -0.48 17.08 1.57
N VAL A 215 -0.97 16.12 2.35
CA VAL A 215 -1.66 14.91 1.92
C VAL A 215 -3.11 15.02 2.39
N THR A 216 -4.08 14.85 1.51
CA THR A 216 -5.48 15.13 1.82
C THR A 216 -6.37 13.92 1.55
N LEU A 217 -7.25 13.59 2.50
CA LEU A 217 -8.39 12.70 2.27
C LEU A 217 -9.55 13.53 1.72
N VAL A 218 -10.11 13.12 0.58
CA VAL A 218 -11.22 13.78 -0.13
C VAL A 218 -12.43 12.85 -0.09
N PRO A 219 -13.32 12.98 0.89
CA PRO A 219 -14.41 12.03 1.14
C PRO A 219 -15.50 12.02 0.07
N GLU A 220 -15.62 13.10 -0.73
CA GLU A 220 -16.53 13.19 -1.86
C GLU A 220 -16.11 12.28 -3.02
N ALA A 221 -14.82 11.97 -3.14
CA ALA A 221 -14.33 10.93 -4.03
C ALA A 221 -14.41 9.57 -3.32
N ARG A 222 -15.06 8.59 -3.95
CA ARG A 222 -15.29 7.28 -3.33
C ARG A 222 -14.78 6.14 -4.19
N ALA A 223 -14.31 5.08 -3.53
CA ALA A 223 -13.91 3.85 -4.20
C ALA A 223 -14.22 2.62 -3.32
N VAL A 224 -14.65 1.53 -3.96
CA VAL A 224 -14.81 0.23 -3.31
C VAL A 224 -13.47 -0.50 -3.34
N HIS A 225 -12.98 -0.95 -2.19
CA HIS A 225 -11.73 -1.72 -2.09
C HIS A 225 -11.99 -3.11 -1.51
N TRP A 226 -11.75 -4.15 -2.30
CA TRP A 226 -12.06 -5.54 -1.95
C TRP A 226 -11.17 -6.12 -0.87
N HIS A 227 -9.98 -5.58 -0.68
CA HIS A 227 -9.02 -5.94 0.39
C HIS A 227 -8.70 -7.45 0.56
N ALA A 228 -9.23 -8.34 -0.28
CA ALA A 228 -9.20 -9.78 -0.08
C ALA A 228 -8.39 -10.57 -1.11
N ALA A 229 -8.11 -10.01 -2.29
CA ALA A 229 -7.57 -10.77 -3.40
C ALA A 229 -6.12 -11.24 -3.20
N SER A 230 -5.33 -10.44 -2.52
CA SER A 230 -3.93 -10.75 -2.21
C SER A 230 -3.73 -11.52 -0.90
N SER A 231 -4.83 -11.92 -0.21
CA SER A 231 -4.79 -12.53 1.13
C SER A 231 -4.23 -13.97 1.20
N ARG A 232 -4.05 -14.65 0.07
CA ARG A 232 -3.67 -16.07 0.03
C ARG A 232 -2.23 -16.39 0.46
N GLN A 233 -1.34 -15.40 0.57
CA GLN A 233 0.05 -15.62 1.00
C GLN A 233 0.39 -14.93 2.32
N THR A 234 -0.31 -15.29 3.38
CA THR A 234 -0.22 -14.65 4.73
C THR A 234 1.22 -14.56 5.26
N THR A 235 2.05 -15.54 4.96
CA THR A 235 3.44 -15.61 5.47
C THR A 235 4.38 -14.61 4.79
N VAL A 236 4.34 -14.52 3.46
CA VAL A 236 5.20 -13.59 2.71
C VAL A 236 4.83 -12.16 3.07
N ARG A 237 3.54 -11.86 3.16
CA ARG A 237 3.02 -10.54 3.54
C ARG A 237 3.48 -10.12 4.93
N GLN A 238 3.49 -11.02 5.90
CA GLN A 238 3.93 -10.71 7.25
C GLN A 238 5.43 -10.39 7.29
N VAL A 239 6.26 -11.10 6.52
CA VAL A 239 7.68 -10.82 6.40
C VAL A 239 7.90 -9.44 5.79
N GLU A 240 7.27 -9.16 4.64
CA GLU A 240 7.40 -7.87 3.95
C GLU A 240 6.91 -6.71 4.82
N TYR A 241 5.81 -6.90 5.56
CA TYR A 241 5.27 -5.87 6.47
C TYR A 241 6.31 -5.45 7.52
N TYR A 242 6.90 -6.41 8.23
CA TYR A 242 7.87 -6.07 9.29
C TYR A 242 9.20 -5.57 8.74
N VAL A 243 9.67 -6.11 7.61
CA VAL A 243 10.89 -5.61 6.95
C VAL A 243 10.69 -4.15 6.51
N SER A 244 9.57 -3.85 5.87
CA SER A 244 9.23 -2.49 5.46
C SER A 244 9.03 -1.56 6.65
N TYR A 245 8.44 -2.05 7.75
CA TYR A 245 8.27 -1.24 8.95
C TYR A 245 9.61 -0.86 9.60
N VAL A 246 10.52 -1.82 9.73
CA VAL A 246 11.89 -1.55 10.22
C VAL A 246 12.61 -0.58 9.30
N ARG A 247 12.49 -0.76 7.97
CA ARG A 247 13.04 0.17 6.98
C ARG A 247 12.49 1.59 7.17
N PHE A 248 11.17 1.74 7.27
CA PHE A 248 10.51 3.03 7.47
C PHE A 248 11.01 3.75 8.72
N LEU A 249 11.05 3.07 9.87
CA LEU A 249 11.57 3.68 11.10
C LEU A 249 13.06 3.98 11.01
N THR A 250 13.84 3.14 10.33
CA THR A 250 15.27 3.41 10.12
C THR A 250 15.48 4.67 9.29
N ALA A 251 14.71 4.84 8.21
CA ALA A 251 14.80 5.99 7.32
C ALA A 251 14.37 7.30 7.99
N HIS A 252 13.27 7.27 8.75
CA HIS A 252 12.62 8.49 9.24
C HIS A 252 12.81 8.78 10.73
N ARG A 253 13.33 7.82 11.52
CA ARG A 253 13.58 7.95 12.97
C ARG A 253 15.01 7.56 13.37
N GLY A 254 15.83 7.16 12.39
CA GLY A 254 17.22 6.80 12.58
C GLY A 254 17.47 5.33 12.93
N ARG A 255 18.73 4.94 12.81
CA ARG A 255 19.17 3.53 12.98
C ARG A 255 18.82 2.93 14.33
N ALA A 256 18.82 3.73 15.42
CA ALA A 256 18.48 3.25 16.76
C ALA A 256 17.02 2.78 16.83
N ALA A 257 16.08 3.57 16.27
CA ALA A 257 14.66 3.21 16.22
C ALA A 257 14.44 1.95 15.39
N GLY A 258 15.09 1.84 14.23
CA GLY A 258 15.04 0.63 13.38
C GLY A 258 15.55 -0.61 14.10
N ARG A 259 16.70 -0.52 14.80
CA ARG A 259 17.26 -1.64 15.57
C ARG A 259 16.34 -2.07 16.72
N LEU A 260 15.76 -1.10 17.45
CA LEU A 260 14.83 -1.39 18.53
C LEU A 260 13.60 -2.14 17.99
N LEU A 261 13.00 -1.67 16.89
CA LEU A 261 11.87 -2.38 16.29
C LEU A 261 12.29 -3.76 15.77
N ALA A 262 13.43 -3.90 15.10
CA ALA A 262 13.94 -5.18 14.61
C ALA A 262 14.14 -6.19 15.77
N GLY A 263 14.72 -5.73 16.89
CA GLY A 263 14.86 -6.53 18.11
C GLY A 263 13.50 -6.95 18.70
N THR A 264 12.53 -6.02 18.73
CA THR A 264 11.16 -6.32 19.17
C THR A 264 10.47 -7.36 18.28
N VAL A 265 10.62 -7.22 16.96
CA VAL A 265 10.08 -8.20 15.99
C VAL A 265 10.74 -9.56 16.16
N ALA A 266 12.06 -9.61 16.34
CA ALA A 266 12.79 -10.85 16.58
C ALA A 266 12.33 -11.54 17.87
N PHE A 267 12.21 -10.79 18.96
CA PHE A 267 11.72 -11.28 20.26
C PHE A 267 10.28 -11.81 20.17
N SER A 268 9.37 -11.02 19.61
CA SER A 268 7.96 -11.43 19.40
C SER A 268 7.86 -12.70 18.52
N THR A 269 8.71 -12.78 17.48
CA THR A 269 8.77 -13.94 16.59
C THR A 269 9.29 -15.19 17.33
N ALA A 270 10.32 -15.06 18.19
CA ALA A 270 10.83 -16.16 19.01
C ALA A 270 9.76 -16.68 19.98
N LEU A 271 9.04 -15.78 20.67
CA LEU A 271 7.91 -16.17 21.53
C LEU A 271 6.81 -16.90 20.74
N ARG A 272 6.49 -16.43 19.54
CA ARG A 272 5.52 -17.08 18.65
C ARG A 272 6.00 -18.47 18.24
N MET A 273 7.28 -18.66 17.96
CA MET A 273 7.84 -19.98 17.62
C MET A 273 7.68 -20.96 18.78
N LEU A 274 7.95 -20.54 20.02
CA LEU A 274 7.71 -21.36 21.22
C LEU A 274 6.24 -21.75 21.35
N GLY A 275 5.33 -20.79 21.22
CA GLY A 275 3.88 -21.05 21.25
C GLY A 275 3.41 -21.98 20.13
N LEU A 276 4.01 -21.92 18.94
CA LEU A 276 3.70 -22.83 17.83
C LEU A 276 4.10 -24.28 18.15
N VAL A 277 5.24 -24.51 18.76
CA VAL A 277 5.69 -25.86 19.16
C VAL A 277 4.71 -26.48 20.18
N VAL A 278 4.24 -25.67 21.14
CA VAL A 278 3.24 -26.11 22.12
C VAL A 278 1.88 -26.42 21.46
N LYS A 279 1.43 -25.51 20.58
CA LYS A 279 0.11 -25.64 19.92
C LYS A 279 0.06 -26.75 18.87
N TYR A 280 1.15 -27.00 18.18
CA TYR A 280 1.28 -27.98 17.10
C TYR A 280 2.42 -28.95 17.43
N PRO A 281 2.23 -29.94 18.36
CA PRO A 281 3.27 -30.88 18.65
C PRO A 281 3.70 -31.62 17.37
N PRO A 282 4.99 -32.00 17.22
CA PRO A 282 5.55 -32.52 15.98
C PRO A 282 5.14 -33.99 15.72
N VAL A 283 3.84 -34.29 15.78
CA VAL A 283 3.26 -35.62 15.62
C VAL A 283 2.25 -35.61 14.46
N GLY A 284 2.34 -36.62 13.59
CA GLY A 284 1.42 -36.79 12.45
C GLY A 284 1.34 -35.57 11.50
N ALA A 285 0.16 -35.30 10.95
CA ALA A 285 -0.08 -34.20 10.02
C ALA A 285 0.24 -32.79 10.61
N ARG A 286 0.23 -32.65 11.94
CA ARG A 286 0.58 -31.37 12.61
C ARG A 286 2.04 -31.00 12.43
N ARG A 287 2.94 -31.97 12.16
CA ARG A 287 4.36 -31.73 11.89
C ARG A 287 4.57 -30.86 10.64
N THR A 288 3.81 -31.10 9.57
CA THR A 288 3.90 -30.31 8.33
C THR A 288 3.47 -28.87 8.56
N VAL A 289 2.34 -28.65 9.23
CA VAL A 289 1.82 -27.30 9.57
C VAL A 289 2.81 -26.54 10.46
N LEU A 290 3.40 -27.22 11.46
CA LEU A 290 4.43 -26.63 12.30
C LEU A 290 5.66 -26.21 11.46
N GLY A 291 6.14 -27.11 10.58
CA GLY A 291 7.29 -26.86 9.71
C GLY A 291 7.11 -25.62 8.83
N GLU A 292 5.95 -25.47 8.20
CA GLU A 292 5.61 -24.31 7.38
C GLU A 292 5.61 -22.99 8.19
N LYS A 293 4.97 -23.01 9.38
CA LYS A 293 4.91 -21.83 10.27
C LYS A 293 6.28 -21.45 10.81
N LEU A 294 7.10 -22.42 11.22
CA LEU A 294 8.46 -22.16 11.68
C LEU A 294 9.37 -21.66 10.55
N SER A 295 9.20 -22.19 9.32
CA SER A 295 9.91 -21.69 8.14
C SER A 295 9.60 -20.21 7.87
N ALA A 296 8.35 -19.80 8.07
CA ALA A 296 7.94 -18.39 7.97
C ALA A 296 8.67 -17.50 8.98
N CYS A 297 8.69 -17.92 10.25
CA CYS A 297 9.39 -17.20 11.31
C CYS A 297 10.90 -17.10 11.02
N ARG A 298 11.52 -18.18 10.56
CA ARG A 298 12.96 -18.18 10.18
C ARG A 298 13.24 -17.24 9.03
N ARG A 299 12.38 -17.18 8.00
CA ARG A 299 12.53 -16.22 6.89
C ARG A 299 12.48 -14.78 7.38
N LEU A 300 11.55 -14.46 8.29
CA LEU A 300 11.47 -13.13 8.88
C LEU A 300 12.76 -12.76 9.62
N LEU A 301 13.25 -13.64 10.50
CA LEU A 301 14.48 -13.41 11.25
C LEU A 301 15.70 -13.24 10.31
N ALA A 302 15.81 -14.05 9.26
CA ALA A 302 16.87 -13.94 8.27
C ALA A 302 16.80 -12.62 7.47
N ALA A 303 15.59 -12.15 7.13
CA ALA A 303 15.39 -10.89 6.44
C ALA A 303 15.76 -9.68 7.31
N LEU A 304 15.44 -9.71 8.60
CA LEU A 304 15.81 -8.66 9.56
C LEU A 304 17.32 -8.59 9.82
N ALA A 305 18.04 -9.72 9.71
CA ALA A 305 19.49 -9.77 9.85
C ALA A 305 20.24 -9.14 8.65
N ARG A 306 19.57 -8.94 7.52
CA ARG A 306 20.12 -8.33 6.29
C ARG A 306 19.27 -7.14 5.87
N PRO A 307 19.29 -6.04 6.63
CA PRO A 307 18.47 -4.87 6.30
C PRO A 307 18.88 -4.33 4.92
N ALA A 308 17.89 -4.08 4.06
CA ALA A 308 18.13 -3.41 2.80
C ALA A 308 18.71 -2.00 3.03
N PRO A 309 19.62 -1.52 2.16
CA PRO A 309 20.15 -0.17 2.28
C PRO A 309 19.01 0.85 2.25
N VAL A 310 19.07 1.81 3.16
CA VAL A 310 18.13 2.94 3.19
C VAL A 310 18.64 3.99 2.21
N ARG A 311 17.76 4.56 1.42
CA ARG A 311 18.07 5.71 0.55
C ARG A 311 18.58 6.86 1.44
N PRO A 312 19.71 7.51 1.12
CA PRO A 312 20.23 8.65 1.88
C PRO A 312 19.27 9.84 1.88
#